data_2c7c3f3bfe3c810a4b7d9ef334089649
#
_entry.id   2c7c3f3bfe3c810a4b7d9ef334089649
#
_cell.length_a   1.000
_cell.length_b   1.000
_cell.length_c   1.000
_cell.angle_alpha   90.00
_cell.angle_beta   90.00
_cell.angle_gamma   90.00
#
_symmetry.space_group_name_H-M   'P 1'
#
loop_
_entity.id
_entity.type
_entity.pdbx_description
1 polymer ?
#
loop_
_entity_poly.entity_id
_entity_poly.type
_entity_poly.pdbx_seq_one_letter_code
_entity_poly.pdbx_strand_id
1 'polypeptide(L)'
;NPRYQEFADKYGWAVKRLLTFGMHVHVGMDSKEKAVAVHDEIRSYLPLILALSACSPFWRGKDTQLYCSRLSVFQGLPNTGLPEPYLDWKEYEQSLETLVAADVIKEGIGYRQVWKDVRIHPAYGTIEVRIADSMPSLMDTVAVATFVQALAIKIGNDWEEGKLNSPTPNWLIERNRWAAVKDGLN
;
A
#
# COMPACT_ATOMS: atom_id res chain seq x y z
N ASN A 1 -3.24 -20.72 -13.79
CA ASN A 1 -3.54 -19.42 -14.39
C ASN A 1 -2.28 -18.88 -15.06
N PRO A 2 -2.27 -18.61 -16.38
CA PRO A 2 -1.09 -18.16 -17.14
C PRO A 2 -0.37 -16.96 -16.52
N ARG A 3 -1.10 -16.01 -15.95
CA ARG A 3 -0.55 -14.83 -15.27
C ARG A 3 0.39 -15.19 -14.11
N TYR A 4 0.05 -16.21 -13.33
CA TYR A 4 0.92 -16.62 -12.21
C TYR A 4 2.15 -17.38 -12.70
N GLN A 5 2.06 -18.09 -13.82
CA GLN A 5 3.22 -18.72 -14.43
C GLN A 5 4.22 -17.65 -14.90
N GLU A 6 3.75 -16.62 -15.59
CA GLU A 6 4.58 -15.48 -16.02
C GLU A 6 5.27 -14.79 -14.83
N PHE A 7 4.56 -14.60 -13.70
CA PHE A 7 5.18 -14.07 -12.49
C PHE A 7 6.23 -15.01 -11.89
N ALA A 8 5.96 -16.32 -11.91
CA ALA A 8 6.92 -17.31 -11.43
C ALA A 8 8.20 -17.33 -12.28
N ASP A 9 8.07 -17.15 -13.59
CA ASP A 9 9.20 -17.08 -14.51
C ASP A 9 10.00 -15.78 -14.33
N LYS A 10 9.31 -14.65 -14.14
CA LYS A 10 9.93 -13.32 -13.96
C LYS A 10 10.61 -13.17 -12.59
N TYR A 11 9.99 -13.63 -11.51
CA TYR A 11 10.43 -13.35 -10.13
C TYR A 11 10.92 -14.60 -9.38
N GLY A 12 10.90 -15.76 -10.01
CA GLY A 12 11.48 -17.00 -9.49
C GLY A 12 10.93 -17.42 -8.13
N TRP A 13 11.83 -17.75 -7.23
CA TRP A 13 11.51 -18.24 -5.90
C TRP A 13 10.71 -17.26 -5.03
N ALA A 14 10.90 -15.96 -5.20
CA ALA A 14 10.21 -14.93 -4.41
C ALA A 14 8.69 -15.02 -4.54
N VAL A 15 8.18 -15.20 -5.78
CA VAL A 15 6.73 -15.34 -6.04
C VAL A 15 6.13 -16.60 -5.42
N LYS A 16 6.89 -17.70 -5.34
CA LYS A 16 6.42 -18.94 -4.72
C LYS A 16 6.12 -18.82 -3.22
N ARG A 17 6.54 -17.71 -2.60
CA ARG A 17 6.25 -17.38 -1.20
C ARG A 17 5.00 -16.52 -1.01
N LEU A 18 4.38 -16.03 -2.08
CA LEU A 18 3.25 -15.09 -2.03
C LEU A 18 1.89 -15.76 -1.73
N LEU A 19 1.86 -16.77 -0.90
CA LEU A 19 0.62 -17.29 -0.33
C LEU A 19 0.26 -16.46 0.92
N THR A 20 0.02 -15.16 0.68
CA THR A 20 -0.33 -14.19 1.72
C THR A 20 -1.60 -13.47 1.35
N PHE A 21 -2.39 -13.10 2.35
CA PHE A 21 -3.69 -12.45 2.17
C PHE A 21 -3.65 -11.07 2.83
N GLY A 22 -4.11 -10.07 2.09
CA GLY A 22 -4.23 -8.71 2.58
C GLY A 22 -5.59 -8.13 2.22
N MET A 23 -6.01 -7.11 2.95
CA MET A 23 -7.19 -6.32 2.65
C MET A 23 -6.79 -5.11 1.82
N HIS A 24 -7.58 -4.81 0.78
CA HIS A 24 -7.43 -3.59 -0.01
C HIS A 24 -8.67 -2.72 0.17
N VAL A 25 -8.46 -1.45 0.47
CA VAL A 25 -9.53 -0.46 0.60
C VAL A 25 -9.38 0.57 -0.51
N HIS A 26 -10.40 0.68 -1.36
CA HIS A 26 -10.47 1.68 -2.41
C HIS A 26 -11.36 2.84 -1.96
N VAL A 27 -10.84 4.06 -2.01
CA VAL A 27 -11.61 5.29 -1.75
C VAL A 27 -11.62 6.13 -3.02
N GLY A 28 -12.82 6.47 -3.52
CA GLY A 28 -13.00 7.29 -4.73
C GLY A 28 -12.47 8.70 -4.54
N MET A 29 -11.81 9.23 -5.57
CA MET A 29 -11.32 10.61 -5.64
C MET A 29 -12.02 11.34 -6.77
N ASP A 30 -12.38 12.59 -6.53
CA ASP A 30 -13.11 13.45 -7.47
C ASP A 30 -12.19 14.22 -8.44
N SER A 31 -10.88 14.26 -8.17
CA SER A 31 -9.88 14.83 -9.07
C SER A 31 -8.54 14.10 -9.00
N LYS A 32 -7.71 14.30 -10.03
CA LYS A 32 -6.34 13.76 -10.11
C LYS A 32 -5.43 14.42 -9.06
N GLU A 33 -5.56 15.71 -8.89
CA GLU A 33 -4.80 16.53 -7.94
C GLU A 33 -5.08 16.09 -6.50
N LYS A 34 -6.37 15.91 -6.17
CA LYS A 34 -6.77 15.37 -4.86
C LYS A 34 -6.25 13.94 -4.65
N ALA A 35 -6.27 13.12 -5.70
CA ALA A 35 -5.73 11.76 -5.62
C ALA A 35 -4.24 11.75 -5.26
N VAL A 36 -3.43 12.64 -5.86
CA VAL A 36 -2.02 12.79 -5.50
C VAL A 36 -1.86 13.28 -4.07
N ALA A 37 -2.58 14.32 -3.68
CA ALA A 37 -2.49 14.91 -2.34
C ALA A 37 -2.88 13.88 -1.25
N VAL A 38 -3.97 13.13 -1.45
CA VAL A 38 -4.40 12.08 -0.52
C VAL A 38 -3.40 10.91 -0.51
N HIS A 39 -2.87 10.51 -1.68
CA HIS A 39 -1.83 9.48 -1.76
C HIS A 39 -0.61 9.85 -0.92
N ASP A 40 -0.15 11.08 -1.02
CA ASP A 40 1.09 11.52 -0.36
C ASP A 40 0.92 11.68 1.15
N GLU A 41 -0.17 12.28 1.58
CA GLU A 41 -0.41 12.49 3.01
C GLU A 41 -0.76 11.18 3.74
N ILE A 42 -1.55 10.28 3.13
CA ILE A 42 -1.95 9.01 3.76
C ILE A 42 -0.76 8.09 4.04
N ARG A 43 0.37 8.28 3.35
CA ARG A 43 1.62 7.54 3.60
C ARG A 43 2.07 7.65 5.05
N SER A 44 1.88 8.81 5.67
CA SER A 44 2.22 9.06 7.08
C SER A 44 1.40 8.20 8.06
N TYR A 45 0.22 7.76 7.63
CA TYR A 45 -0.72 6.95 8.43
C TYR A 45 -0.65 5.45 8.13
N LEU A 46 0.11 5.03 7.11
CA LEU A 46 0.25 3.61 6.76
C LEU A 46 0.72 2.74 7.94
N PRO A 47 1.69 3.17 8.78
CA PRO A 47 2.09 2.40 9.96
C PRO A 47 0.93 2.18 10.94
N LEU A 48 0.08 3.19 11.15
CA LEU A 48 -1.09 3.07 12.03
C LEU A 48 -2.13 2.10 11.46
N ILE A 49 -2.43 2.20 10.16
CA ILE A 49 -3.35 1.27 9.47
C ILE A 49 -2.84 -0.16 9.59
N LEU A 50 -1.53 -0.36 9.42
CA LEU A 50 -0.91 -1.67 9.60
C LEU A 50 -1.06 -2.17 11.03
N ALA A 51 -0.70 -1.36 12.03
CA ALA A 51 -0.78 -1.74 13.44
C ALA A 51 -2.21 -2.14 13.86
N LEU A 52 -3.23 -1.40 13.38
CA LEU A 52 -4.65 -1.71 13.62
C LEU A 52 -5.10 -3.03 12.98
N SER A 53 -4.47 -3.47 11.89
CA SER A 53 -4.88 -4.66 11.13
C SER A 53 -3.95 -5.86 11.31
N ALA A 54 -2.79 -5.69 11.96
CA ALA A 54 -1.75 -6.71 12.06
C ALA A 54 -2.25 -7.98 12.76
N CYS A 55 -2.38 -9.08 12.01
CA CYS A 55 -2.93 -10.34 12.49
C CYS A 55 -2.34 -11.59 11.77
N SER A 56 -1.14 -11.48 11.22
CA SER A 56 -0.48 -12.58 10.50
C SER A 56 0.85 -13.01 11.16
N PRO A 57 0.83 -13.52 12.42
CA PRO A 57 2.06 -13.83 13.16
C PRO A 57 2.74 -15.13 12.71
N PHE A 58 2.04 -15.98 11.95
CA PHE A 58 2.56 -17.28 11.58
C PHE A 58 3.00 -17.36 10.12
N TRP A 59 4.14 -18.04 9.88
CA TRP A 59 4.63 -18.37 8.56
C TRP A 59 5.07 -19.85 8.50
N ARG A 60 4.47 -20.61 7.57
CA ARG A 60 4.74 -22.04 7.40
C ARG A 60 4.62 -22.84 8.70
N GLY A 61 3.60 -22.55 9.50
CA GLY A 61 3.32 -23.21 10.77
C GLY A 61 4.26 -22.84 11.94
N LYS A 62 5.10 -21.81 11.75
CA LYS A 62 6.00 -21.31 12.81
C LYS A 62 5.57 -19.91 13.24
N ASP A 63 5.64 -19.65 14.53
CA ASP A 63 5.55 -18.33 15.09
C ASP A 63 6.79 -17.52 14.63
N THR A 64 6.53 -16.38 13.98
CA THR A 64 7.57 -15.48 13.47
C THR A 64 8.01 -14.45 14.50
N GLN A 65 7.32 -14.34 15.63
CA GLN A 65 7.47 -13.27 16.63
C GLN A 65 7.21 -11.86 16.06
N LEU A 66 6.44 -11.78 14.97
CA LEU A 66 5.97 -10.55 14.36
C LEU A 66 4.44 -10.53 14.41
N TYR A 67 3.83 -9.36 14.57
CA TYR A 67 2.39 -9.21 14.45
C TYR A 67 1.93 -9.30 12.99
N CYS A 68 2.76 -8.87 12.03
CA CYS A 68 2.49 -8.98 10.60
C CYS A 68 3.67 -9.60 9.83
N SER A 69 3.74 -10.93 9.73
CA SER A 69 4.74 -11.61 8.89
C SER A 69 4.48 -11.45 7.40
N ARG A 70 3.23 -11.20 6.99
CA ARG A 70 2.84 -10.99 5.59
C ARG A 70 3.68 -9.93 4.91
N LEU A 71 3.87 -8.77 5.54
CA LEU A 71 4.63 -7.68 4.96
C LEU A 71 6.10 -8.07 4.74
N SER A 72 6.72 -8.76 5.70
CA SER A 72 8.11 -9.23 5.58
C SER A 72 8.29 -10.22 4.42
N VAL A 73 7.29 -11.07 4.16
CA VAL A 73 7.29 -11.98 3.00
C VAL A 73 7.09 -11.21 1.70
N PHE A 74 6.17 -10.24 1.70
CA PHE A 74 5.80 -9.48 0.52
C PHE A 74 6.92 -8.55 0.04
N GLN A 75 7.70 -7.98 0.96
CA GLN A 75 8.85 -7.12 0.66
C GLN A 75 9.98 -7.82 -0.12
N GLY A 76 9.98 -9.14 -0.21
CA GLY A 76 10.92 -9.88 -1.06
C GLY A 76 10.69 -9.69 -2.56
N LEU A 77 9.64 -8.97 -2.98
CA LEU A 77 9.36 -8.66 -4.38
C LEU A 77 9.74 -7.22 -4.72
N PRO A 78 10.13 -6.95 -5.98
CA PRO A 78 10.30 -5.59 -6.45
C PRO A 78 8.96 -4.83 -6.47
N ASN A 79 9.01 -3.50 -6.50
CA ASN A 79 7.86 -2.60 -6.56
C ASN A 79 6.88 -2.71 -5.37
N THR A 80 7.35 -3.20 -4.23
CA THR A 80 6.60 -3.28 -2.97
C THR A 80 7.03 -2.18 -1.99
N GLY A 81 6.42 -2.15 -0.82
CA GLY A 81 6.80 -1.24 0.27
C GLY A 81 6.19 0.15 0.17
N LEU A 82 6.79 1.10 0.89
CA LEU A 82 6.36 2.50 0.90
C LEU A 82 6.51 3.12 -0.50
N PRO A 83 5.48 3.78 -1.07
CA PRO A 83 5.67 4.55 -2.30
C PRO A 83 6.40 5.86 -2.02
N GLU A 84 7.06 6.41 -3.04
CA GLU A 84 7.54 7.78 -3.02
C GLU A 84 6.38 8.78 -3.15
N PRO A 85 6.51 10.01 -2.66
CA PRO A 85 5.55 11.07 -2.92
C PRO A 85 5.64 11.55 -4.36
N TYR A 86 4.61 12.20 -4.85
CA TYR A 86 4.55 12.85 -6.15
C TYR A 86 4.25 14.34 -5.99
N LEU A 87 4.95 15.21 -6.69
CA LEU A 87 4.65 16.64 -6.69
C LEU A 87 3.27 16.94 -7.29
N ASP A 88 2.93 16.22 -8.38
CA ASP A 88 1.69 16.40 -9.11
C ASP A 88 1.32 15.13 -9.91
N TRP A 89 0.20 15.19 -10.60
CA TRP A 89 -0.26 14.10 -11.47
C TRP A 89 0.71 13.79 -12.61
N LYS A 90 1.40 14.80 -13.14
CA LYS A 90 2.37 14.63 -14.22
C LYS A 90 3.57 13.79 -13.77
N GLU A 91 4.08 14.06 -12.57
CA GLU A 91 5.17 13.26 -12.00
C GLU A 91 4.73 11.81 -11.76
N TYR A 92 3.48 11.59 -11.28
CA TYR A 92 2.93 10.25 -11.18
C TYR A 92 2.91 9.52 -12.53
N GLU A 93 2.42 10.16 -13.61
CA GLU A 93 2.41 9.59 -14.96
C GLU A 93 3.84 9.29 -15.45
N GLN A 94 4.78 10.22 -15.27
CA GLN A 94 6.19 10.04 -15.62
C GLN A 94 6.83 8.87 -14.85
N SER A 95 6.45 8.66 -13.60
CA SER A 95 6.94 7.53 -12.81
C SER A 95 6.51 6.19 -13.42
N LEU A 96 5.26 6.09 -13.89
CA LEU A 96 4.76 4.89 -14.59
C LEU A 96 5.47 4.68 -15.93
N GLU A 97 5.65 5.74 -16.72
CA GLU A 97 6.39 5.68 -17.99
C GLU A 97 7.84 5.20 -17.77
N THR A 98 8.50 5.70 -16.73
CA THR A 98 9.85 5.27 -16.35
C THR A 98 9.90 3.78 -16.01
N LEU A 99 8.91 3.28 -15.26
CA LEU A 99 8.82 1.86 -14.92
C LEU A 99 8.54 0.98 -16.17
N VAL A 100 7.76 1.48 -17.12
CA VAL A 100 7.55 0.80 -18.41
C VAL A 100 8.83 0.78 -19.22
N ALA A 101 9.53 1.91 -19.36
CA ALA A 101 10.78 2.02 -20.11
C ALA A 101 11.89 1.12 -19.53
N ALA A 102 11.88 0.90 -18.21
CA ALA A 102 12.80 0.00 -17.51
C ALA A 102 12.36 -1.48 -17.52
N ASP A 103 11.31 -1.84 -18.25
CA ASP A 103 10.70 -3.20 -18.28
C ASP A 103 10.32 -3.74 -16.89
N VAL A 104 10.01 -2.84 -15.97
CA VAL A 104 9.57 -3.20 -14.61
C VAL A 104 8.10 -3.55 -14.60
N ILE A 105 7.29 -2.78 -15.32
CA ILE A 105 5.84 -2.97 -15.47
C ILE A 105 5.44 -2.96 -16.95
N LYS A 106 4.27 -3.52 -17.27
CA LYS A 106 3.73 -3.54 -18.65
C LYS A 106 3.00 -2.25 -18.99
N GLU A 107 3.11 -1.82 -20.23
CA GLU A 107 2.34 -0.69 -20.75
C GLU A 107 0.82 -0.89 -20.59
N GLY A 108 0.08 0.17 -20.37
CA GLY A 108 -1.38 0.24 -20.27
C GLY A 108 -1.99 -0.32 -18.98
N ILE A 109 -1.52 -1.46 -18.47
CA ILE A 109 -2.03 -2.09 -17.25
C ILE A 109 -0.99 -2.14 -16.13
N GLY A 110 0.17 -1.55 -16.37
CA GLY A 110 1.34 -1.68 -15.50
C GLY A 110 1.14 -1.16 -14.09
N TYR A 111 0.27 -0.15 -13.89
CA TYR A 111 -0.09 0.31 -12.55
C TYR A 111 -0.58 -0.83 -11.64
N ARG A 112 -1.15 -1.92 -12.19
CA ARG A 112 -1.54 -3.13 -11.43
C ARG A 112 -0.35 -3.94 -10.93
N GLN A 113 0.84 -3.69 -11.45
CA GLN A 113 2.11 -4.34 -11.07
C GLN A 113 2.92 -3.50 -10.07
N VAL A 114 2.44 -2.30 -9.73
CA VAL A 114 2.96 -1.46 -8.65
C VAL A 114 2.31 -1.93 -7.34
N TRP A 115 3.05 -2.71 -6.55
CA TRP A 115 2.52 -3.36 -5.33
C TRP A 115 2.91 -2.58 -4.06
N LYS A 116 2.90 -1.26 -4.14
CA LYS A 116 3.17 -0.39 -3.00
C LYS A 116 2.06 -0.47 -1.94
N ASP A 117 2.37 -0.06 -0.72
CA ASP A 117 1.46 -0.10 0.43
C ASP A 117 0.20 0.76 0.25
N VAL A 118 0.32 1.82 -0.53
CA VAL A 118 -0.77 2.60 -1.11
C VAL A 118 -0.44 2.92 -2.56
N ARG A 119 -1.43 3.00 -3.42
CA ARG A 119 -1.27 3.42 -4.83
C ARG A 119 -2.48 4.17 -5.34
N ILE A 120 -2.26 5.00 -6.33
CA ILE A 120 -3.32 5.57 -7.16
C ILE A 120 -3.77 4.48 -8.16
N HIS A 121 -5.08 4.28 -8.30
CA HIS A 121 -5.66 3.35 -9.26
C HIS A 121 -6.41 4.13 -10.35
N PRO A 122 -5.74 4.54 -11.45
CA PRO A 122 -6.29 5.49 -12.41
C PRO A 122 -7.55 4.99 -13.12
N ALA A 123 -7.66 3.67 -13.38
CA ALA A 123 -8.84 3.11 -14.06
C ALA A 123 -10.12 3.14 -13.20
N TYR A 124 -9.99 3.23 -11.88
CA TYR A 124 -11.13 3.31 -10.96
C TYR A 124 -11.30 4.71 -10.36
N GLY A 125 -10.35 5.62 -10.57
CA GLY A 125 -10.35 6.94 -9.93
C GLY A 125 -10.29 6.85 -8.41
N THR A 126 -9.47 5.92 -7.87
CA THR A 126 -9.41 5.65 -6.43
C THR A 126 -7.99 5.72 -5.89
N ILE A 127 -7.87 6.02 -4.60
CA ILE A 127 -6.71 5.62 -3.80
C ILE A 127 -6.97 4.22 -3.25
N GLU A 128 -6.01 3.32 -3.44
CA GLU A 128 -6.05 1.94 -2.96
C GLU A 128 -5.04 1.76 -1.83
N VAL A 129 -5.51 1.67 -0.59
CA VAL A 129 -4.70 1.32 0.57
C VAL A 129 -4.59 -0.20 0.66
N ARG A 130 -3.35 -0.73 0.70
CA ARG A 130 -3.02 -2.15 0.52
C ARG A 130 -2.23 -2.75 1.68
N ILE A 131 -1.78 -1.92 2.60
CA ILE A 131 -0.88 -2.33 3.69
C ILE A 131 -1.55 -3.26 4.71
N ALA A 132 -2.89 -3.16 4.87
CA ALA A 132 -3.64 -3.89 5.89
C ALA A 132 -3.63 -5.41 5.69
N ASP A 133 -3.50 -6.16 6.78
CA ASP A 133 -3.73 -7.60 6.79
C ASP A 133 -5.20 -7.96 6.54
N SER A 134 -5.47 -9.18 6.11
CA SER A 134 -6.82 -9.73 6.00
C SER A 134 -7.24 -10.26 7.37
N MET A 135 -8.01 -9.46 8.10
CA MET A 135 -8.40 -9.77 9.47
C MET A 135 -9.46 -10.89 9.51
N PRO A 136 -9.45 -11.73 10.57
CA PRO A 136 -10.39 -12.86 10.68
C PRO A 136 -11.81 -12.41 11.05
N SER A 137 -11.97 -11.22 11.65
CA SER A 137 -13.25 -10.67 12.06
C SER A 137 -13.82 -9.73 10.98
N LEU A 138 -15.09 -9.93 10.59
CA LEU A 138 -15.79 -9.01 9.70
C LEU A 138 -15.92 -7.61 10.32
N MET A 139 -16.16 -7.54 11.62
CA MET A 139 -16.32 -6.25 12.32
C MET A 139 -15.01 -5.46 12.28
N ASP A 140 -13.88 -6.11 12.53
CA ASP A 140 -12.56 -5.46 12.48
C ASP A 140 -12.22 -5.02 11.04
N THR A 141 -12.55 -5.88 10.06
CA THR A 141 -12.39 -5.54 8.64
C THR A 141 -13.18 -4.28 8.27
N VAL A 142 -14.46 -4.19 8.68
CA VAL A 142 -15.31 -3.02 8.43
C VAL A 142 -14.78 -1.80 9.19
N ALA A 143 -14.35 -1.96 10.44
CA ALA A 143 -13.81 -0.86 11.25
C ALA A 143 -12.57 -0.24 10.60
N VAL A 144 -11.60 -1.05 10.16
CA VAL A 144 -10.39 -0.55 9.48
C VAL A 144 -10.72 0.05 8.12
N ALA A 145 -11.63 -0.55 7.35
CA ALA A 145 -12.05 0.02 6.07
C ALA A 145 -12.73 1.40 6.26
N THR A 146 -13.60 1.53 7.28
CA THR A 146 -14.24 2.80 7.63
C THR A 146 -13.23 3.84 8.10
N PHE A 147 -12.25 3.42 8.90
CA PHE A 147 -11.15 4.31 9.32
C PHE A 147 -10.36 4.84 8.13
N VAL A 148 -9.98 3.98 7.18
CA VAL A 148 -9.27 4.38 5.95
C VAL A 148 -10.11 5.35 5.12
N GLN A 149 -11.41 5.09 4.96
CA GLN A 149 -12.32 5.98 4.25
C GLN A 149 -12.42 7.35 4.92
N ALA A 150 -12.67 7.39 6.24
CA ALA A 150 -12.77 8.64 7.01
C ALA A 150 -11.46 9.44 6.95
N LEU A 151 -10.32 8.76 7.04
CA LEU A 151 -9.00 9.38 6.93
C LEU A 151 -8.78 10.00 5.55
N ALA A 152 -9.09 9.29 4.48
CA ALA A 152 -8.95 9.80 3.11
C ALA A 152 -9.86 11.02 2.86
N ILE A 153 -11.11 11.00 3.37
CA ILE A 153 -12.02 12.15 3.30
C ILE A 153 -11.45 13.33 4.06
N LYS A 154 -10.98 13.12 5.30
CA LYS A 154 -10.36 14.19 6.09
C LYS A 154 -9.17 14.81 5.39
N ILE A 155 -8.25 14.01 4.87
CA ILE A 155 -7.08 14.49 4.13
C ILE A 155 -7.53 15.29 2.89
N GLY A 156 -8.52 14.79 2.14
CA GLY A 156 -9.05 15.49 0.98
C GLY A 156 -9.64 16.86 1.32
N ASN A 157 -10.37 16.96 2.44
CA ASN A 157 -10.92 18.24 2.92
C ASN A 157 -9.80 19.17 3.41
N ASP A 158 -8.82 18.66 4.16
CA ASP A 158 -7.68 19.45 4.61
C ASP A 158 -6.87 20.01 3.42
N TRP A 159 -6.74 19.23 2.33
CA TRP A 159 -6.10 19.67 1.10
C TRP A 159 -6.87 20.82 0.44
N GLU A 160 -8.20 20.70 0.30
CA GLU A 160 -9.04 21.77 -0.26
C GLU A 160 -8.98 23.08 0.56
N GLU A 161 -8.82 22.95 1.87
CA GLU A 161 -8.67 24.06 2.79
C GLU A 161 -7.22 24.59 2.94
N GLY A 162 -6.25 24.00 2.24
CA GLY A 162 -4.83 24.34 2.34
C GLY A 162 -4.21 24.07 3.71
N LYS A 163 -4.72 23.07 4.42
CA LYS A 163 -4.34 22.72 5.80
C LYS A 163 -3.46 21.46 5.92
N LEU A 164 -2.96 20.92 4.80
CA LEU A 164 -2.06 19.76 4.88
C LEU A 164 -0.80 20.09 5.67
N ASN A 165 -0.35 19.11 6.45
CA ASN A 165 0.87 19.23 7.23
C ASN A 165 2.12 19.14 6.35
N SER A 166 3.26 19.47 6.92
CA SER A 166 4.55 19.17 6.28
C SER A 166 4.70 17.65 6.13
N PRO A 167 5.20 17.16 4.98
CA PRO A 167 5.35 15.73 4.74
C PRO A 167 6.21 15.05 5.80
N THR A 168 5.75 13.89 6.29
CA THR A 168 6.56 13.06 7.18
C THR A 168 7.73 12.45 6.41
N PRO A 169 8.98 12.53 6.89
CA PRO A 169 10.12 11.94 6.22
C PRO A 169 9.96 10.42 6.02
N ASN A 170 10.34 9.92 4.84
CA ASN A 170 10.23 8.49 4.49
C ASN A 170 10.89 7.57 5.52
N TRP A 171 12.08 7.91 6.00
CA TRP A 171 12.79 7.11 7.00
C TRP A 171 12.00 6.94 8.31
N LEU A 172 11.22 7.95 8.71
CA LEU A 172 10.38 7.89 9.91
C LEU A 172 9.15 7.01 9.68
N ILE A 173 8.53 7.13 8.51
CA ILE A 173 7.41 6.25 8.10
C ILE A 173 7.89 4.79 8.09
N GLU A 174 9.03 4.50 7.47
CA GLU A 174 9.61 3.15 7.40
C GLU A 174 9.95 2.58 8.79
N ARG A 175 10.52 3.41 9.68
CA ARG A 175 10.78 3.01 11.06
C ARG A 175 9.48 2.63 11.79
N ASN A 176 8.46 3.48 11.68
CA ASN A 176 7.16 3.23 12.33
C ASN A 176 6.44 2.03 11.69
N ARG A 177 6.59 1.85 10.38
CA ARG A 177 6.08 0.69 9.65
C ARG A 177 6.72 -0.62 10.18
N TRP A 178 8.03 -0.60 10.44
CA TRP A 178 8.70 -1.75 11.07
C TRP A 178 8.21 -2.00 12.49
N ALA A 179 8.03 -0.96 13.31
CA ALA A 179 7.45 -1.09 14.64
C ALA A 179 6.05 -1.72 14.58
N ALA A 180 5.20 -1.29 13.65
CA ALA A 180 3.87 -1.88 13.44
C ALA A 180 3.94 -3.37 13.01
N VAL A 181 4.91 -3.75 12.17
CA VAL A 181 5.16 -5.16 11.79
C VAL A 181 5.54 -5.98 13.02
N LYS A 182 6.42 -5.45 13.86
CA LYS A 182 7.02 -6.16 14.98
C LYS A 182 6.08 -6.23 16.19
N ASP A 183 5.49 -5.10 16.56
CA ASP A 183 4.86 -4.89 17.86
C ASP A 183 3.34 -4.61 17.75
N GLY A 184 2.79 -4.42 16.54
CA GLY A 184 1.38 -4.07 16.35
C GLY A 184 1.04 -2.75 17.04
N LEU A 185 0.09 -2.79 18.00
CA LEU A 185 -0.33 -1.65 18.83
C LEU A 185 0.37 -1.58 20.18
N ASN A 186 1.31 -2.47 20.49
CA ASN A 186 2.00 -2.52 21.78
C ASN A 186 3.15 -1.52 21.88
#